data_806fa601ba838c9cf1a74a720f713f80
#
_entry.id   806fa601ba838c9cf1a74a720f713f80
#
_cell.length_a   1.000
_cell.length_b   1.000
_cell.length_c   1.000
_cell.angle_alpha   90.00
_cell.angle_beta   90.00
_cell.angle_gamma   90.00
#
_symmetry.space_group_name_H-M   'P 1'
#
loop_
_entity.id
_entity.type
_entity.pdbx_description
1 polymer ?
#
loop_
_entity_poly.entity_id
_entity_poly.type
_entity_poly.pdbx_seq_one_letter_code
_entity_poly.pdbx_strand_id
1 'polypeptide(L)'
;MPFPQRLMGHLLGPIMYRDEPGYRAVMRGCGLNMQRYVIALSRRDALIESMERFLAEWDAWLCPVSSTPAFTHRKPATKGPGQPIEVDGQKVPYWVGSVSHTTVLNLTGNPVVVLPLDRSRDGLPIGVQVVGKRWRDVGLLAIAEQLEKVTGPFQRPAGY
;
A
#
# COMPACT_ATOMS: atom_id res chain seq x y z
N MET A 1 17.15 -14.17 -9.98
CA MET A 1 16.77 -14.01 -11.40
C MET A 1 18.03 -14.12 -12.26
N PRO A 2 18.09 -14.94 -13.32
CA PRO A 2 19.23 -15.05 -14.23
C PRO A 2 19.52 -13.71 -14.94
N PHE A 3 20.80 -13.47 -15.26
CA PHE A 3 21.25 -12.21 -15.88
C PHE A 3 20.47 -11.79 -17.14
N PRO A 4 20.16 -12.70 -18.10
CA PRO A 4 19.41 -12.32 -19.31
C PRO A 4 17.99 -11.81 -18.99
N GLN A 5 17.29 -12.41 -18.01
CA GLN A 5 15.94 -12.01 -17.61
C GLN A 5 15.95 -10.65 -16.92
N ARG A 6 17.01 -10.35 -16.14
CA ARG A 6 17.19 -9.03 -15.48
C ARG A 6 17.40 -7.94 -16.52
N LEU A 7 18.25 -8.19 -17.51
CA LEU A 7 18.55 -7.25 -18.60
C LEU A 7 17.30 -6.99 -19.45
N MET A 8 16.57 -8.03 -19.83
CA MET A 8 15.35 -7.92 -20.61
C MET A 8 14.25 -7.17 -19.86
N GLY A 9 14.06 -7.46 -18.57
CA GLY A 9 13.12 -6.73 -17.71
C GLY A 9 13.48 -5.25 -17.55
N HIS A 10 14.77 -4.94 -17.46
CA HIS A 10 15.25 -3.54 -17.37
C HIS A 10 15.02 -2.75 -18.66
N LEU A 11 15.25 -3.36 -19.81
CA LEU A 11 15.11 -2.71 -21.12
C LEU A 11 13.64 -2.61 -21.58
N LEU A 12 12.88 -3.69 -21.45
CA LEU A 12 11.51 -3.78 -21.97
C LEU A 12 10.45 -3.40 -20.94
N GLY A 13 10.73 -3.56 -19.64
CA GLY A 13 9.78 -3.26 -18.58
C GLY A 13 9.20 -1.84 -18.63
N PRO A 14 10.01 -0.77 -18.85
CA PRO A 14 9.49 0.59 -18.97
C PRO A 14 8.54 0.80 -20.16
N ILE A 15 8.69 0.02 -21.23
CA ILE A 15 7.84 0.09 -22.43
C ILE A 15 6.58 -0.75 -22.23
N MET A 16 6.73 -2.00 -21.76
CA MET A 16 5.63 -2.93 -21.59
C MET A 16 4.64 -2.51 -20.49
N TYR A 17 5.13 -1.83 -19.46
CA TYR A 17 4.31 -1.39 -18.30
C TYR A 17 4.25 0.14 -18.19
N ARG A 18 4.14 0.81 -19.36
CA ARG A 18 4.12 2.28 -19.42
C ARG A 18 3.05 2.89 -18.52
N ASP A 19 1.88 2.28 -18.46
CA ASP A 19 0.72 2.76 -17.72
C ASP A 19 0.60 2.16 -16.30
N GLU A 20 1.59 1.36 -15.89
CA GLU A 20 1.61 0.71 -14.58
C GLU A 20 2.89 1.10 -13.79
N PRO A 21 2.87 2.25 -13.09
CA PRO A 21 4.06 2.79 -12.42
C PRO A 21 4.65 1.84 -11.37
N GLY A 22 3.83 1.04 -10.68
CA GLY A 22 4.29 0.06 -9.70
C GLY A 22 5.12 -1.05 -10.34
N TYR A 23 4.65 -1.64 -11.45
CA TYR A 23 5.41 -2.68 -12.17
C TYR A 23 6.71 -2.13 -12.75
N ARG A 24 6.68 -0.90 -13.27
CA ARG A 24 7.91 -0.21 -13.74
C ARG A 24 8.95 -0.06 -12.62
N ALA A 25 8.50 0.31 -11.42
CA ALA A 25 9.38 0.45 -10.26
C ALA A 25 10.00 -0.90 -9.87
N VAL A 26 9.21 -1.98 -9.83
CA VAL A 26 9.69 -3.34 -9.56
C VAL A 26 10.73 -3.77 -10.61
N MET A 27 10.45 -3.59 -11.90
CA MET A 27 11.40 -3.95 -12.96
C MET A 27 12.72 -3.16 -12.88
N ARG A 28 12.65 -1.87 -12.55
CA ARG A 28 13.85 -1.06 -12.27
C ARG A 28 14.62 -1.58 -11.06
N GLY A 29 13.91 -1.94 -9.99
CA GLY A 29 14.50 -2.49 -8.78
C GLY A 29 15.29 -3.78 -9.04
N CYS A 30 14.76 -4.67 -9.88
CA CYS A 30 15.44 -5.92 -10.27
C CYS A 30 16.77 -5.71 -11.01
N GLY A 31 16.96 -4.55 -11.66
CA GLY A 31 18.16 -4.19 -12.41
C GLY A 31 19.18 -3.35 -11.63
N LEU A 32 18.98 -3.06 -10.35
CA LEU A 32 19.89 -2.24 -9.57
C LEU A 32 21.24 -2.92 -9.38
N ASN A 33 22.32 -2.16 -9.52
CA ASN A 33 23.64 -2.52 -9.02
C ASN A 33 23.74 -2.15 -7.52
N MET A 34 24.81 -2.62 -6.87
CA MET A 34 25.04 -2.41 -5.44
C MET A 34 25.03 -0.93 -5.07
N GLN A 35 25.69 -0.08 -5.83
CA GLN A 35 25.75 1.36 -5.54
C GLN A 35 24.35 2.00 -5.56
N ARG A 36 23.55 1.72 -6.58
CA ARG A 36 22.17 2.24 -6.69
C ARG A 36 21.27 1.66 -5.60
N TYR A 37 21.50 0.41 -5.21
CA TYR A 37 20.78 -0.22 -4.11
C TYR A 37 21.05 0.50 -2.77
N VAL A 38 22.33 0.79 -2.47
CA VAL A 38 22.71 1.55 -1.25
C VAL A 38 22.08 2.95 -1.26
N ILE A 39 22.09 3.64 -2.41
CA ILE A 39 21.42 4.95 -2.55
C ILE A 39 19.90 4.81 -2.28
N ALA A 40 19.27 3.74 -2.76
CA ALA A 40 17.85 3.50 -2.50
C ALA A 40 17.56 3.25 -1.02
N LEU A 41 18.44 2.53 -0.31
CA LEU A 41 18.35 2.34 1.14
C LEU A 41 18.47 3.67 1.89
N SER A 42 19.43 4.52 1.55
CA SER A 42 19.57 5.85 2.17
C SER A 42 18.31 6.73 1.96
N ARG A 43 17.68 6.64 0.79
CA ARG A 43 16.41 7.34 0.53
C ARG A 43 15.26 6.77 1.37
N ARG A 44 15.23 5.44 1.56
CA ARG A 44 14.27 4.79 2.45
C ARG A 44 14.48 5.28 3.89
N ASP A 45 15.72 5.35 4.37
CA ASP A 45 16.03 5.80 5.72
C ASP A 45 15.58 7.25 5.96
N ALA A 46 15.74 8.13 4.97
CA ALA A 46 15.23 9.50 5.02
C ALA A 46 13.67 9.56 5.09
N LEU A 47 12.98 8.64 4.41
CA LEU A 47 11.52 8.52 4.52
C LEU A 47 11.10 8.02 5.90
N ILE A 48 11.82 7.02 6.45
CA ILE A 48 11.60 6.53 7.80
C ILE A 48 11.74 7.68 8.81
N GLU A 49 12.82 8.43 8.74
CA GLU A 49 13.06 9.58 9.63
C GLU A 49 11.96 10.63 9.53
N SER A 50 11.49 10.92 8.31
CA SER A 50 10.40 11.87 8.09
C SER A 50 9.08 11.38 8.71
N MET A 51 8.78 10.08 8.59
CA MET A 51 7.60 9.46 9.19
C MET A 51 7.69 9.45 10.73
N GLU A 52 8.86 9.14 11.29
CA GLU A 52 9.07 9.17 12.74
C GLU A 52 8.93 10.59 13.31
N ARG A 53 9.43 11.62 12.62
CA ARG A 53 9.22 13.00 13.01
C ARG A 53 7.74 13.40 12.97
N PHE A 54 7.03 13.03 11.93
CA PHE A 54 5.58 13.28 11.82
C PHE A 54 4.83 12.62 12.97
N LEU A 55 5.08 11.33 13.22
CA LEU A 55 4.41 10.58 14.27
C LEU A 55 4.86 10.96 15.70
N ALA A 56 5.96 11.71 15.86
CA ALA A 56 6.42 12.13 17.17
C ALA A 56 5.35 12.96 17.92
N GLU A 57 4.59 13.76 17.19
CA GLU A 57 3.57 14.67 17.72
C GLU A 57 2.18 14.04 17.85
N TRP A 58 2.00 12.78 17.38
CA TRP A 58 0.71 12.10 17.33
C TRP A 58 0.80 10.73 17.99
N ASP A 59 -0.30 10.25 18.56
CA ASP A 59 -0.38 8.90 19.10
C ASP A 59 -0.49 7.86 17.97
N ALA A 60 -1.25 8.18 16.92
CA ALA A 60 -1.40 7.39 15.72
C ALA A 60 -1.86 8.27 14.55
N TRP A 61 -1.70 7.78 13.33
CA TRP A 61 -2.20 8.41 12.11
C TRP A 61 -3.28 7.55 11.48
N LEU A 62 -4.46 8.15 11.22
CA LEU A 62 -5.56 7.49 10.52
C LEU A 62 -5.50 7.80 9.03
N CYS A 63 -5.52 6.78 8.20
CA CYS A 63 -5.55 6.94 6.75
C CYS A 63 -6.36 5.84 6.06
N PRO A 64 -6.78 6.04 4.79
CA PRO A 64 -7.49 5.02 4.04
C PRO A 64 -6.66 3.76 3.82
N VAL A 65 -7.30 2.60 3.75
CA VAL A 65 -6.66 1.33 3.37
C VAL A 65 -6.46 1.25 1.86
N SER A 66 -7.45 1.70 1.10
CA SER A 66 -7.50 1.64 -0.37
C SER A 66 -8.19 2.89 -0.91
N SER A 67 -8.00 3.17 -2.19
CA SER A 67 -8.67 4.29 -2.87
C SER A 67 -10.16 4.01 -3.13
N THR A 68 -10.60 2.77 -3.03
CA THR A 68 -12.00 2.34 -3.23
C THR A 68 -12.39 1.25 -2.24
N PRO A 69 -13.69 1.03 -2.00
CA PRO A 69 -14.19 -0.20 -1.42
C PRO A 69 -13.80 -1.43 -2.27
N ALA A 70 -14.24 -2.62 -1.86
CA ALA A 70 -14.04 -3.83 -2.66
C ALA A 70 -14.58 -3.64 -4.08
N PHE A 71 -13.85 -4.13 -5.06
CA PHE A 71 -14.19 -4.07 -6.48
C PHE A 71 -14.18 -5.48 -7.10
N THR A 72 -14.84 -5.65 -8.24
CA THR A 72 -14.90 -6.92 -8.95
C THR A 72 -13.51 -7.41 -9.37
N HIS A 73 -13.32 -8.73 -9.46
CA HIS A 73 -12.06 -9.32 -9.91
C HIS A 73 -11.55 -8.70 -11.20
N ARG A 74 -10.28 -8.32 -11.22
CA ARG A 74 -9.61 -7.73 -12.37
C ARG A 74 -8.60 -8.71 -12.95
N LYS A 75 -8.37 -8.63 -14.26
CA LYS A 75 -7.30 -9.39 -14.90
C LYS A 75 -5.96 -8.85 -14.43
N PRO A 76 -5.04 -9.70 -13.90
CA PRO A 76 -3.73 -9.25 -13.47
C PRO A 76 -2.91 -8.76 -14.67
N ALA A 77 -1.97 -7.85 -14.41
CA ALA A 77 -1.03 -7.29 -15.41
C ALA A 77 0.09 -8.27 -15.80
N THR A 78 -0.20 -9.56 -15.97
CA THR A 78 0.81 -10.58 -16.28
C THR A 78 1.27 -10.58 -17.73
N LYS A 79 0.48 -10.02 -18.64
CA LYS A 79 0.76 -9.97 -20.10
C LYS A 79 0.42 -8.63 -20.73
N GLY A 80 0.60 -7.53 -19.98
CA GLY A 80 0.27 -6.18 -20.43
C GLY A 80 -0.27 -5.33 -19.28
N PRO A 81 -0.75 -4.11 -19.54
CA PRO A 81 -1.35 -3.26 -18.53
C PRO A 81 -2.54 -3.98 -17.89
N GLY A 82 -2.61 -3.97 -16.55
CA GLY A 82 -3.75 -4.48 -15.80
C GLY A 82 -5.02 -3.68 -16.11
N GLN A 83 -6.18 -4.26 -15.83
CA GLN A 83 -7.42 -3.51 -15.93
C GLN A 83 -7.43 -2.39 -14.87
N PRO A 84 -7.67 -1.13 -15.26
CA PRO A 84 -7.72 -0.03 -14.30
C PRO A 84 -8.87 -0.19 -13.31
N ILE A 85 -8.72 0.45 -12.15
CA ILE A 85 -9.78 0.61 -11.15
C ILE A 85 -10.43 1.97 -11.38
N GLU A 86 -11.72 2.06 -11.20
CA GLU A 86 -12.44 3.33 -11.20
C GLU A 86 -12.44 3.94 -9.80
N VAL A 87 -11.99 5.18 -9.68
CA VAL A 87 -11.94 5.97 -8.44
C VAL A 87 -12.56 7.32 -8.77
N ASP A 88 -13.70 7.65 -8.18
CA ASP A 88 -14.44 8.89 -8.38
C ASP A 88 -14.66 9.22 -9.87
N GLY A 89 -15.05 8.22 -10.66
CA GLY A 89 -15.29 8.35 -12.10
C GLY A 89 -14.03 8.42 -12.97
N GLN A 90 -12.84 8.30 -12.37
CA GLN A 90 -11.56 8.31 -13.09
C GLN A 90 -10.94 6.91 -13.14
N LYS A 91 -10.35 6.56 -14.26
CA LYS A 91 -9.60 5.31 -14.43
C LYS A 91 -8.20 5.48 -13.87
N VAL A 92 -7.91 4.75 -12.79
CA VAL A 92 -6.61 4.75 -12.12
C VAL A 92 -5.91 3.40 -12.37
N PRO A 93 -4.59 3.37 -12.64
CA PRO A 93 -3.85 2.11 -12.76
C PRO A 93 -4.10 1.20 -11.56
N TYR A 94 -4.25 -0.11 -11.81
CA TYR A 94 -4.58 -1.10 -10.79
C TYR A 94 -3.69 -1.00 -9.54
N TRP A 95 -2.38 -0.92 -9.74
CA TRP A 95 -1.42 -0.83 -8.64
C TRP A 95 -1.61 0.43 -7.79
N VAL A 96 -1.86 1.56 -8.44
CA VAL A 96 -2.07 2.83 -7.73
C VAL A 96 -3.37 2.78 -6.92
N GLY A 97 -4.46 2.35 -7.53
CA GLY A 97 -5.75 2.31 -6.85
C GLY A 97 -5.83 1.28 -5.72
N SER A 98 -5.11 0.15 -5.82
CA SER A 98 -5.23 -0.95 -4.85
C SER A 98 -4.24 -0.89 -3.69
N VAL A 99 -2.99 -0.45 -3.90
CA VAL A 99 -1.94 -0.59 -2.87
C VAL A 99 -1.16 0.68 -2.54
N SER A 100 -1.48 1.84 -3.12
CA SER A 100 -0.72 3.07 -2.88
C SER A 100 -0.69 3.47 -1.40
N HIS A 101 -1.80 3.30 -0.70
CA HIS A 101 -1.93 3.66 0.72
C HIS A 101 -1.15 2.73 1.66
N THR A 102 -0.92 1.48 1.26
CA THR A 102 -0.21 0.49 2.09
C THR A 102 1.28 0.40 1.77
N THR A 103 1.68 0.74 0.53
CA THR A 103 3.06 0.58 0.06
C THR A 103 4.05 1.44 0.84
N VAL A 104 3.70 2.67 1.18
CA VAL A 104 4.58 3.57 1.92
C VAL A 104 4.83 3.06 3.34
N LEU A 105 3.81 2.50 4.00
CA LEU A 105 3.91 1.96 5.35
C LEU A 105 4.76 0.68 5.39
N ASN A 106 4.62 -0.18 4.37
CA ASN A 106 5.51 -1.32 4.18
C ASN A 106 6.98 -0.88 3.97
N LEU A 107 7.19 0.21 3.23
CA LEU A 107 8.53 0.74 2.97
C LEU A 107 9.18 1.32 4.24
N THR A 108 8.43 2.06 5.04
CA THR A 108 8.91 2.69 6.27
C THR A 108 8.94 1.72 7.45
N GLY A 109 8.17 0.62 7.40
CA GLY A 109 8.11 -0.40 8.44
C GLY A 109 7.33 0.05 9.69
N ASN A 110 6.35 0.91 9.51
CA ASN A 110 5.44 1.29 10.57
C ASN A 110 4.41 0.18 10.83
N PRO A 111 4.08 -0.13 12.10
CA PRO A 111 3.00 -1.05 12.42
C PRO A 111 1.64 -0.43 12.05
N VAL A 112 0.72 -1.27 11.60
CA VAL A 112 -0.62 -0.85 11.18
C VAL A 112 -1.67 -1.82 11.71
N VAL A 113 -2.75 -1.28 12.24
CA VAL A 113 -3.99 -2.02 12.53
C VAL A 113 -5.07 -1.51 11.59
N VAL A 114 -5.86 -2.40 11.01
CA VAL A 114 -7.02 -2.03 10.21
C VAL A 114 -8.29 -2.28 11.03
N LEU A 115 -9.08 -1.24 11.21
CA LEU A 115 -10.38 -1.30 11.89
C LEU A 115 -11.51 -1.17 10.87
N PRO A 116 -12.65 -1.83 11.10
CA PRO A 116 -13.88 -1.54 10.35
C PRO A 116 -14.30 -0.11 10.66
N LEU A 117 -14.61 0.67 9.64
CA LEU A 117 -15.05 2.06 9.80
C LEU A 117 -16.55 2.20 9.52
N ASP A 118 -16.97 1.74 8.34
CA ASP A 118 -18.33 1.92 7.85
C ASP A 118 -18.59 1.00 6.64
N ARG A 119 -19.71 1.20 5.96
CA ARG A 119 -20.07 0.56 4.69
C ARG A 119 -20.24 1.60 3.60
N SER A 120 -19.88 1.23 2.38
CA SER A 120 -20.19 2.03 1.19
C SER A 120 -21.72 2.10 0.94
N ARG A 121 -22.14 2.96 0.01
CA ARG A 121 -23.54 3.03 -0.43
C ARG A 121 -24.10 1.69 -0.92
N ASP A 122 -23.22 0.82 -1.45
CA ASP A 122 -23.56 -0.51 -1.93
C ASP A 122 -23.43 -1.59 -0.84
N GLY A 123 -23.23 -1.18 0.42
CA GLY A 123 -23.13 -2.09 1.57
C GLY A 123 -21.76 -2.78 1.72
N LEU A 124 -20.76 -2.45 0.91
CA LEU A 124 -19.42 -3.04 0.99
C LEU A 124 -18.66 -2.47 2.20
N PRO A 125 -17.90 -3.30 2.94
CA PRO A 125 -17.17 -2.84 4.12
C PRO A 125 -16.05 -1.87 3.73
N ILE A 126 -15.88 -0.84 4.54
CA ILE A 126 -14.80 0.14 4.46
C ILE A 126 -13.96 0.03 5.72
N GLY A 127 -12.64 -0.08 5.58
CA GLY A 127 -11.69 -0.08 6.67
C GLY A 127 -10.89 1.22 6.74
N VAL A 128 -10.36 1.49 7.93
CA VAL A 128 -9.38 2.56 8.17
C VAL A 128 -8.09 1.97 8.72
N GLN A 129 -6.96 2.46 8.24
CA GLN A 129 -5.65 2.14 8.78
C GLN A 129 -5.36 3.05 9.99
N VAL A 130 -4.96 2.43 11.10
CA VAL A 130 -4.38 3.09 12.27
C VAL A 130 -2.89 2.80 12.24
N VAL A 131 -2.08 3.81 11.94
CA VAL A 131 -0.64 3.70 11.74
C VAL A 131 0.07 4.16 12.99
N GLY A 132 0.96 3.33 13.53
CA GLY A 132 1.71 3.60 14.76
C GLY A 132 3.18 3.93 14.51
N LYS A 133 3.84 4.34 15.60
CA LYS A 133 5.31 4.51 15.66
C LYS A 133 5.99 3.15 15.52
N ARG A 134 7.13 3.11 14.83
CA ARG A 134 7.90 1.87 14.66
C ARG A 134 8.25 1.24 16.02
N TRP A 135 8.18 -0.08 16.07
CA TRP A 135 8.50 -0.87 17.27
C TRP A 135 7.56 -0.61 18.47
N ARG A 136 6.42 0.04 18.24
CA ARG A 136 5.39 0.32 19.26
C ARG A 136 4.09 -0.44 19.00
N ASP A 137 4.19 -1.67 18.52
CA ASP A 137 3.06 -2.51 18.13
C ASP A 137 2.04 -2.67 19.26
N VAL A 138 2.51 -2.98 20.48
CA VAL A 138 1.63 -3.14 21.67
C VAL A 138 0.89 -1.85 22.00
N GLY A 139 1.57 -0.70 21.93
CA GLY A 139 0.94 0.60 22.12
C GLY A 139 -0.10 0.91 21.06
N LEU A 140 0.16 0.54 19.80
CA LEU A 140 -0.78 0.69 18.72
C LEU A 140 -2.03 -0.18 18.91
N LEU A 141 -1.88 -1.41 19.37
CA LEU A 141 -3.03 -2.28 19.69
C LEU A 141 -3.91 -1.67 20.77
N ALA A 142 -3.32 -1.09 21.83
CA ALA A 142 -4.11 -0.41 22.88
C ALA A 142 -4.87 0.81 22.33
N ILE A 143 -4.27 1.57 21.40
CA ILE A 143 -4.96 2.67 20.70
C ILE A 143 -6.11 2.11 19.84
N ALA A 144 -5.86 1.04 19.10
CA ALA A 144 -6.87 0.41 18.25
C ALA A 144 -8.08 -0.10 19.06
N GLU A 145 -7.86 -0.70 20.24
CA GLU A 145 -8.93 -1.11 21.16
C GLU A 145 -9.80 0.08 21.63
N GLN A 146 -9.22 1.26 21.83
CA GLN A 146 -9.99 2.45 22.17
C GLN A 146 -10.80 2.94 20.97
N LEU A 147 -10.21 2.92 19.76
CA LEU A 147 -10.90 3.33 18.54
C LEU A 147 -12.03 2.37 18.17
N GLU A 148 -11.87 1.07 18.41
CA GLU A 148 -12.94 0.07 18.17
C GLU A 148 -14.21 0.38 18.94
N LYS A 149 -14.13 0.99 20.13
CA LYS A 149 -15.31 1.43 20.90
C LYS A 149 -16.13 2.50 20.14
N VAL A 150 -15.51 3.21 19.22
CA VAL A 150 -16.13 4.25 18.39
C VAL A 150 -16.58 3.68 17.04
N THR A 151 -15.71 2.91 16.37
CA THR A 151 -16.01 2.34 15.05
C THR A 151 -16.93 1.12 15.12
N GLY A 152 -17.02 0.48 16.29
CA GLY A 152 -17.74 -0.78 16.51
C GLY A 152 -16.88 -2.01 16.18
N PRO A 153 -17.30 -3.19 16.68
CA PRO A 153 -16.56 -4.43 16.49
C PRO A 153 -16.68 -4.94 15.06
N PHE A 154 -15.73 -5.78 14.67
CA PHE A 154 -15.80 -6.51 13.42
C PHE A 154 -17.10 -7.30 13.30
N GLN A 155 -17.81 -7.10 12.20
CA GLN A 155 -19.03 -7.84 11.88
C GLN A 155 -18.71 -8.93 10.85
N ARG A 156 -18.96 -10.18 11.24
CA ARG A 156 -18.82 -11.31 10.32
C ARG A 156 -19.83 -11.20 9.19
N PRO A 157 -19.45 -11.41 7.92
CA PRO A 157 -20.39 -11.45 6.81
C PRO A 157 -21.46 -12.54 7.03
N ALA A 158 -22.70 -12.27 6.58
CA ALA A 158 -23.76 -13.27 6.64
C ALA A 158 -23.39 -14.48 5.78
N GLY A 159 -23.54 -15.69 6.33
CA GLY A 159 -23.25 -16.95 5.60
C GLY A 159 -21.80 -17.47 5.74
N TYR A 160 -20.96 -16.87 6.57
CA TYR A 160 -19.59 -17.31 6.86
C TYR A 160 -19.37 -17.57 8.34
#